data_3c34f9bc0e91a79454d7212ff3c796a2
#
_entry.id   3c34f9bc0e91a79454d7212ff3c796a2
#
_cell.length_a   1.000
_cell.length_b   1.000
_cell.length_c   1.000
_cell.angle_alpha   90.00
_cell.angle_beta   90.00
_cell.angle_gamma   90.00
#
_symmetry.space_group_name_H-M   'P 1'
#
loop_
_entity.id
_entity.type
_entity.pdbx_description
1 polymer ?
#
loop_
_entity_poly.entity_id
_entity_poly.type
_entity_poly.pdbx_seq_one_letter_code
_entity_poly.pdbx_strand_id
1 'polypeptide(L)'
;MILRIGHLSTFYHTAILLMPGGPLNGSLGVEAEWRLFGTGPAIVDAFSRAEIDLAYIGLPPAIVGMDRGVDICCVAGGHMEGTVFSGLKGSLRFSQKEGLEPLLEQFSGQRLGVPGKGSIHDVILSDCLDRFSLRDRIEVVNYPWADSILEAFIRGELSGTFGTPALAVGLRRFARADVVCPPDRLWPDNPSYGIVVSRSFMREHADLLTRFLEAHESATAFLRKDPQRAAQAISDCVKVVDESFVLETLLMSPKYCGRITPAYISSTMKFVEAMVRLGYIKKVLNPNEIFDIGPMDQVHGPGDHYRNMINMCRIQPLFRL
;
A
#
# COMPACT_ATOMS: atom_id res chain seq x y z
N MET A 1 -13.95 -26.02 3.32
CA MET A 1 -12.57 -25.47 3.06
C MET A 1 -12.48 -24.13 3.76
N ILE A 2 -11.38 -23.85 4.44
CA ILE A 2 -11.08 -22.56 5.08
C ILE A 2 -10.22 -21.76 4.11
N LEU A 3 -10.63 -20.52 3.79
CA LEU A 3 -9.85 -19.61 2.96
C LEU A 3 -8.78 -18.92 3.80
N ARG A 4 -7.49 -19.11 3.48
CA ARG A 4 -6.35 -18.58 4.25
C ARG A 4 -5.87 -17.28 3.62
N ILE A 5 -6.03 -16.16 4.35
CA ILE A 5 -5.82 -14.81 3.84
C ILE A 5 -4.70 -14.12 4.60
N GLY A 6 -3.63 -13.74 3.89
CA GLY A 6 -2.56 -12.91 4.43
C GLY A 6 -2.87 -11.41 4.34
N HIS A 7 -2.54 -10.64 5.40
CA HIS A 7 -2.70 -9.19 5.38
C HIS A 7 -1.65 -8.47 6.23
N LEU A 8 -1.50 -7.18 6.00
CA LEU A 8 -0.68 -6.27 6.81
C LEU A 8 -1.55 -5.47 7.78
N SER A 9 -0.96 -4.92 8.84
CA SER A 9 -1.64 -4.03 9.81
C SER A 9 -1.81 -2.62 9.22
N THR A 10 -2.69 -2.48 8.22
CA THR A 10 -2.90 -1.22 7.51
C THR A 10 -4.38 -0.83 7.51
N PHE A 11 -4.72 0.31 8.12
CA PHE A 11 -6.10 0.77 8.29
C PHE A 11 -6.80 1.17 6.99
N TYR A 12 -6.07 1.33 5.89
CA TYR A 12 -6.62 1.65 4.58
C TYR A 12 -6.79 0.44 3.65
N HIS A 13 -6.49 -0.79 4.12
CA HIS A 13 -6.79 -2.00 3.35
C HIS A 13 -8.26 -2.41 3.56
N THR A 14 -8.91 -2.85 2.50
CA THR A 14 -10.30 -3.38 2.57
C THR A 14 -10.41 -4.63 3.44
N ALA A 15 -9.31 -5.30 3.74
CA ALA A 15 -9.25 -6.48 4.61
C ALA A 15 -10.04 -6.29 5.92
N ILE A 16 -9.86 -5.15 6.60
CA ILE A 16 -10.49 -4.89 7.90
C ILE A 16 -12.02 -4.87 7.81
N LEU A 17 -12.58 -4.43 6.68
CA LEU A 17 -14.03 -4.43 6.47
C LEU A 17 -14.61 -5.84 6.30
N LEU A 18 -13.79 -6.80 5.85
CA LEU A 18 -14.17 -8.19 5.58
C LEU A 18 -13.83 -9.15 6.74
N MET A 19 -12.94 -8.74 7.65
CA MET A 19 -12.52 -9.54 8.80
C MET A 19 -13.63 -9.66 9.85
N PRO A 20 -13.55 -10.60 10.81
CA PRO A 20 -14.43 -10.67 11.95
C PRO A 20 -14.54 -9.32 12.68
N GLY A 21 -15.77 -8.84 12.90
CA GLY A 21 -16.04 -7.51 13.45
C GLY A 21 -16.19 -6.41 12.41
N GLY A 22 -15.75 -6.61 11.18
CA GLY A 22 -15.98 -5.67 10.07
C GLY A 22 -17.42 -5.73 9.53
N PRO A 23 -17.93 -4.63 8.93
CA PRO A 23 -19.33 -4.52 8.49
C PRO A 23 -19.66 -5.44 7.30
N LEU A 24 -18.69 -5.94 6.59
CA LEU A 24 -18.83 -6.87 5.46
C LEU A 24 -18.35 -8.29 5.82
N ASN A 25 -18.12 -8.56 7.10
CA ASN A 25 -17.85 -9.92 7.57
C ASN A 25 -19.02 -10.85 7.19
N GLY A 26 -18.76 -11.96 6.58
CA GLY A 26 -19.79 -12.87 6.04
C GLY A 26 -20.07 -12.69 4.54
N SER A 27 -19.66 -11.60 3.91
CA SER A 27 -19.79 -11.43 2.45
C SER A 27 -19.01 -12.49 1.66
N LEU A 28 -18.00 -13.11 2.25
CA LEU A 28 -17.24 -14.19 1.64
C LEU A 28 -18.03 -15.49 1.48
N GLY A 29 -19.05 -15.70 2.30
CA GLY A 29 -19.90 -16.91 2.28
C GLY A 29 -19.13 -18.21 2.62
N VAL A 30 -17.93 -18.10 3.17
CA VAL A 30 -17.07 -19.20 3.63
C VAL A 30 -16.29 -18.78 4.87
N GLU A 31 -15.84 -19.77 5.63
CA GLU A 31 -14.92 -19.53 6.74
C GLU A 31 -13.57 -19.05 6.21
N ALA A 32 -13.05 -17.95 6.78
CA ALA A 32 -11.76 -17.37 6.42
C ALA A 32 -10.86 -17.28 7.65
N GLU A 33 -9.61 -17.73 7.47
CA GLU A 33 -8.53 -17.56 8.42
C GLU A 33 -7.68 -16.34 8.00
N TRP A 34 -7.68 -15.29 8.82
CA TRP A 34 -6.93 -14.07 8.58
C TRP A 34 -5.60 -14.12 9.32
N ARG A 35 -4.49 -14.00 8.57
CA ARG A 35 -3.13 -14.03 9.12
C ARG A 35 -2.45 -12.69 8.96
N LEU A 36 -2.10 -12.08 10.08
CA LEU A 36 -1.37 -10.80 10.13
C LEU A 36 0.12 -11.02 9.93
N PHE A 37 0.72 -10.24 9.03
CA PHE A 37 2.15 -10.22 8.77
C PHE A 37 2.71 -8.80 9.00
N GLY A 38 3.98 -8.72 9.42
CA GLY A 38 4.65 -7.43 9.63
C GLY A 38 5.07 -6.75 8.32
N THR A 39 5.41 -7.55 7.30
CA THR A 39 5.98 -7.05 6.04
C THR A 39 5.51 -7.86 4.84
N GLY A 40 5.57 -7.25 3.64
CA GLY A 40 5.29 -7.95 2.38
C GLY A 40 6.21 -9.16 2.12
N PRO A 41 7.52 -9.10 2.35
CA PRO A 41 8.39 -10.28 2.26
C PRO A 41 7.93 -11.46 3.10
N ALA A 42 7.44 -11.24 4.33
CA ALA A 42 6.91 -12.32 5.17
C ALA A 42 5.65 -12.99 4.57
N ILE A 43 4.80 -12.23 3.87
CA ILE A 43 3.66 -12.76 3.09
C ILE A 43 4.17 -13.65 1.93
N VAL A 44 5.20 -13.21 1.22
CA VAL A 44 5.81 -14.01 0.12
C VAL A 44 6.37 -15.33 0.64
N ASP A 45 7.03 -15.32 1.79
CA ASP A 45 7.53 -16.54 2.42
C ASP A 45 6.37 -17.49 2.82
N ALA A 46 5.24 -16.96 3.28
CA ALA A 46 4.05 -17.76 3.59
C ALA A 46 3.43 -18.37 2.31
N PHE A 47 3.40 -17.67 1.18
CA PHE A 47 3.02 -18.22 -0.12
C PHE A 47 3.96 -19.37 -0.54
N SER A 48 5.28 -19.17 -0.40
CA SER A 48 6.26 -20.19 -0.78
C SER A 48 6.12 -21.50 0.01
N ARG A 49 5.58 -21.43 1.24
CA ARG A 49 5.28 -22.58 2.08
C ARG A 49 3.83 -23.09 1.97
N ALA A 50 3.04 -22.54 1.04
CA ALA A 50 1.62 -22.83 0.86
C ALA A 50 0.78 -22.67 2.14
N GLU A 51 1.13 -21.69 2.98
CA GLU A 51 0.45 -21.39 4.23
C GLU A 51 -0.76 -20.48 4.04
N ILE A 52 -0.82 -19.74 2.93
CA ILE A 52 -1.92 -18.83 2.56
C ILE A 52 -2.33 -19.04 1.10
N ASP A 53 -3.58 -18.71 0.77
CA ASP A 53 -4.18 -18.87 -0.54
C ASP A 53 -4.19 -17.57 -1.34
N LEU A 54 -4.44 -16.46 -0.63
CA LEU A 54 -4.41 -15.11 -1.18
C LEU A 54 -3.93 -14.09 -0.12
N ALA A 55 -3.54 -12.90 -0.57
CA ALA A 55 -3.09 -11.86 0.34
C ALA A 55 -3.31 -10.44 -0.19
N TYR A 56 -3.43 -9.52 0.75
CA TYR A 56 -3.29 -8.07 0.57
C TYR A 56 -1.81 -7.71 0.69
N ILE A 57 -1.18 -7.39 -0.42
CA ILE A 57 0.28 -7.16 -0.45
C ILE A 57 0.66 -6.06 -1.46
N GLY A 58 1.69 -5.29 -1.16
CA GLY A 58 2.31 -4.38 -2.11
C GLY A 58 2.94 -5.11 -3.29
N LEU A 59 2.92 -4.53 -4.48
CA LEU A 59 3.44 -5.19 -5.69
C LEU A 59 4.94 -5.48 -5.64
N PRO A 60 5.83 -4.57 -5.16
CA PRO A 60 7.26 -4.87 -5.12
C PRO A 60 7.62 -6.16 -4.38
N PRO A 61 7.17 -6.45 -3.15
CA PRO A 61 7.47 -7.74 -2.51
C PRO A 61 6.86 -8.93 -3.26
N ALA A 62 5.66 -8.81 -3.85
CA ALA A 62 5.07 -9.86 -4.68
C ALA A 62 5.94 -10.16 -5.92
N ILE A 63 6.44 -9.12 -6.60
CA ILE A 63 7.35 -9.22 -7.75
C ILE A 63 8.66 -9.93 -7.35
N VAL A 64 9.23 -9.63 -6.17
CA VAL A 64 10.39 -10.36 -5.64
C VAL A 64 10.07 -11.84 -5.48
N GLY A 65 8.88 -12.18 -5.00
CA GLY A 65 8.41 -13.56 -4.89
C GLY A 65 8.33 -14.26 -6.25
N MET A 66 7.74 -13.60 -7.24
CA MET A 66 7.62 -14.12 -8.61
C MET A 66 9.00 -14.33 -9.26
N ASP A 67 9.94 -13.39 -9.08
CA ASP A 67 11.33 -13.53 -9.57
C ASP A 67 12.04 -14.73 -8.93
N ARG A 68 11.71 -15.08 -7.69
CA ARG A 68 12.22 -16.27 -6.97
C ARG A 68 11.49 -17.56 -7.33
N GLY A 69 10.47 -17.52 -8.19
CA GLY A 69 9.71 -18.67 -8.65
C GLY A 69 8.52 -19.07 -7.79
N VAL A 70 8.05 -18.18 -6.90
CA VAL A 70 6.77 -18.39 -6.17
C VAL A 70 5.61 -18.26 -7.16
N ASP A 71 4.77 -19.32 -7.28
CA ASP A 71 3.68 -19.42 -8.29
C ASP A 71 2.44 -18.59 -7.83
N ILE A 72 2.57 -17.28 -7.90
CA ILE A 72 1.54 -16.30 -7.53
C ILE A 72 1.27 -15.31 -8.66
N CYS A 73 0.11 -14.67 -8.65
CA CYS A 73 -0.21 -13.54 -9.54
C CYS A 73 -1.13 -12.53 -8.84
N CYS A 74 -1.11 -11.29 -9.31
CA CYS A 74 -2.02 -10.25 -8.88
C CYS A 74 -3.30 -10.29 -9.71
N VAL A 75 -4.46 -10.46 -9.06
CA VAL A 75 -5.77 -10.61 -9.73
C VAL A 75 -6.69 -9.41 -9.53
N ALA A 76 -6.40 -8.53 -8.56
CA ALA A 76 -7.14 -7.29 -8.35
C ALA A 76 -6.23 -6.19 -7.81
N GLY A 77 -6.59 -4.94 -8.10
CA GLY A 77 -6.06 -3.78 -7.41
C GLY A 77 -6.65 -3.65 -6.00
N GLY A 78 -6.47 -2.48 -5.41
CA GLY A 78 -7.04 -2.16 -4.10
C GLY A 78 -6.91 -0.67 -3.81
N HIS A 79 -5.69 -0.17 -3.80
CA HIS A 79 -5.38 1.22 -3.50
C HIS A 79 -4.14 1.67 -4.28
N MET A 80 -4.11 2.92 -4.67
CA MET A 80 -2.96 3.56 -5.33
C MET A 80 -2.38 4.68 -4.48
N GLU A 81 -1.07 4.95 -4.66
CA GLU A 81 -0.36 6.07 -4.07
C GLU A 81 -0.36 6.06 -2.53
N GLY A 82 -0.11 4.88 -1.96
CA GLY A 82 -0.06 4.68 -0.51
C GLY A 82 1.30 4.92 0.14
N THR A 83 2.26 5.54 -0.55
CA THR A 83 3.54 5.95 0.04
C THR A 83 3.54 7.46 0.24
N VAL A 84 3.77 7.88 1.48
CA VAL A 84 3.81 9.29 1.89
C VAL A 84 5.22 9.62 2.38
N PHE A 85 5.78 10.74 1.94
CA PHE A 85 7.02 11.26 2.51
C PHE A 85 6.72 12.30 3.58
N SER A 86 7.08 11.97 4.81
CA SER A 86 6.95 12.84 5.98
C SER A 86 8.33 13.26 6.51
N GLY A 87 8.44 14.49 6.97
CA GLY A 87 9.65 15.05 7.58
C GLY A 87 9.33 15.81 8.86
N LEU A 88 10.36 16.26 9.59
CA LEU A 88 10.19 17.12 10.75
C LEU A 88 9.42 18.39 10.39
N LYS A 89 8.62 18.91 11.32
CA LYS A 89 7.90 20.16 11.13
C LYS A 89 8.89 21.30 10.82
N GLY A 90 8.63 22.01 9.72
CA GLY A 90 9.54 23.06 9.23
C GLY A 90 10.49 22.61 8.14
N SER A 91 10.53 21.32 7.79
CA SER A 91 11.26 20.84 6.59
C SER A 91 10.69 21.48 5.31
N LEU A 92 11.55 21.63 4.29
CA LEU A 92 11.11 22.02 2.95
C LEU A 92 10.02 21.08 2.45
N ARG A 93 9.03 21.62 1.76
CA ARG A 93 7.94 20.87 1.14
C ARG A 93 8.13 20.80 -0.36
N PHE A 94 7.53 19.79 -0.98
CA PHE A 94 7.55 19.62 -2.43
C PHE A 94 7.05 20.87 -3.16
N SER A 95 7.86 21.30 -4.13
CA SER A 95 7.53 22.37 -5.07
C SER A 95 7.55 21.82 -6.49
N GLN A 96 6.50 22.03 -7.27
CA GLN A 96 6.46 21.60 -8.67
C GLN A 96 7.58 22.23 -9.51
N LYS A 97 8.01 23.44 -9.15
CA LYS A 97 9.07 24.17 -9.85
C LYS A 97 10.46 23.57 -9.61
N GLU A 98 10.69 23.05 -8.40
CA GLU A 98 12.01 22.57 -7.96
C GLU A 98 12.14 21.04 -8.04
N GLY A 99 11.00 20.32 -7.97
CA GLY A 99 10.98 18.87 -8.04
C GLY A 99 11.33 18.17 -6.72
N LEU A 100 11.75 16.91 -6.82
CA LEU A 100 12.04 16.05 -5.66
C LEU A 100 13.50 16.18 -5.18
N GLU A 101 14.42 16.57 -6.03
CA GLU A 101 15.85 16.57 -5.71
C GLU A 101 16.19 17.51 -4.53
N PRO A 102 15.83 18.81 -4.53
CA PRO A 102 16.11 19.70 -3.39
C PRO A 102 15.39 19.25 -2.13
N LEU A 103 14.19 18.67 -2.29
CA LEU A 103 13.41 18.13 -1.17
C LEU A 103 14.14 16.98 -0.46
N LEU A 104 14.78 16.08 -1.21
CA LEU A 104 15.55 14.98 -0.64
C LEU A 104 16.92 15.44 -0.14
N GLU A 105 17.55 16.37 -0.84
CA GLU A 105 18.88 16.88 -0.52
C GLU A 105 18.96 17.51 0.87
N GLN A 106 17.86 18.11 1.38
CA GLN A 106 17.80 18.64 2.74
C GLN A 106 18.07 17.59 3.83
N PHE A 107 17.90 16.30 3.52
CA PHE A 107 18.13 15.19 4.46
C PHE A 107 19.56 14.61 4.37
N SER A 108 20.48 15.25 3.63
CA SER A 108 21.88 14.82 3.56
C SER A 108 22.53 14.82 4.95
N GLY A 109 23.25 13.76 5.27
CA GLY A 109 23.83 13.52 6.59
C GLY A 109 22.81 13.06 7.65
N GLN A 110 21.56 12.79 7.25
CA GLN A 110 20.45 12.42 8.15
C GLN A 110 19.95 11.02 7.88
N ARG A 111 19.05 10.54 8.76
CA ARG A 111 18.47 9.19 8.72
C ARG A 111 17.01 9.24 8.29
N LEU A 112 16.65 8.46 7.26
CA LEU A 112 15.28 8.26 6.81
C LEU A 112 14.82 6.85 7.17
N GLY A 113 13.66 6.75 7.84
CA GLY A 113 13.04 5.47 8.19
C GLY A 113 12.13 4.94 7.08
N VAL A 114 12.14 3.62 6.83
CA VAL A 114 11.20 2.95 5.94
C VAL A 114 10.78 1.60 6.51
N PRO A 115 9.58 1.09 6.19
CA PRO A 115 9.23 -0.31 6.43
C PRO A 115 10.21 -1.26 5.74
N GLY A 116 10.14 -2.53 6.10
CA GLY A 116 11.08 -3.59 5.73
C GLY A 116 11.66 -3.52 4.32
N LYS A 117 12.91 -3.92 4.19
CA LYS A 117 13.65 -3.93 2.92
C LYS A 117 12.86 -4.70 1.83
N GLY A 118 12.76 -4.12 0.64
CA GLY A 118 11.95 -4.66 -0.46
C GLY A 118 10.46 -4.33 -0.36
N SER A 119 10.02 -3.55 0.64
CA SER A 119 8.68 -2.97 0.66
C SER A 119 8.53 -1.92 -0.44
N ILE A 120 7.27 -1.58 -0.79
CA ILE A 120 7.01 -0.51 -1.76
C ILE A 120 7.67 0.82 -1.37
N HIS A 121 7.66 1.14 -0.08
CA HIS A 121 8.23 2.38 0.46
C HIS A 121 9.76 2.41 0.33
N ASP A 122 10.40 1.27 0.59
CA ASP A 122 11.86 1.09 0.45
C ASP A 122 12.29 1.19 -1.01
N VAL A 123 11.54 0.57 -1.94
CA VAL A 123 11.83 0.66 -3.38
C VAL A 123 11.68 2.08 -3.89
N ILE A 124 10.63 2.81 -3.50
CA ILE A 124 10.41 4.21 -3.92
C ILE A 124 11.53 5.12 -3.40
N LEU A 125 11.88 5.00 -2.11
CA LEU A 125 12.98 5.78 -1.56
C LEU A 125 14.31 5.44 -2.24
N SER A 126 14.61 4.16 -2.39
CA SER A 126 15.87 3.71 -3.05
C SER A 126 15.97 4.20 -4.49
N ASP A 127 14.86 4.20 -5.25
CA ASP A 127 14.82 4.76 -6.60
C ASP A 127 15.08 6.27 -6.59
N CYS A 128 14.46 7.00 -5.69
CA CYS A 128 14.68 8.44 -5.55
C CYS A 128 16.14 8.76 -5.21
N LEU A 129 16.72 8.06 -4.24
CA LEU A 129 18.12 8.27 -3.84
C LEU A 129 19.12 7.92 -4.95
N ASP A 130 18.81 6.86 -5.74
CA ASP A 130 19.63 6.46 -6.87
C ASP A 130 19.61 7.52 -7.98
N ARG A 131 18.42 7.97 -8.38
CA ARG A 131 18.24 8.96 -9.44
C ARG A 131 18.94 10.30 -9.17
N PHE A 132 19.01 10.71 -7.90
CA PHE A 132 19.61 11.98 -7.51
C PHE A 132 21.01 11.83 -6.89
N SER A 133 21.63 10.63 -6.97
CA SER A 133 22.97 10.36 -6.44
C SER A 133 23.10 10.68 -4.93
N LEU A 134 22.06 10.40 -4.15
CA LEU A 134 21.99 10.68 -2.71
C LEU A 134 22.20 9.46 -1.82
N ARG A 135 22.49 8.26 -2.39
CA ARG A 135 22.62 7.01 -1.64
C ARG A 135 23.68 7.05 -0.53
N ASP A 136 24.82 7.67 -0.82
CA ASP A 136 25.93 7.79 0.12
C ASP A 136 25.81 8.99 1.05
N ARG A 137 24.78 9.82 0.85
CA ARG A 137 24.52 11.05 1.61
C ARG A 137 23.38 10.92 2.62
N ILE A 138 22.50 9.95 2.47
CA ILE A 138 21.32 9.74 3.32
C ILE A 138 21.32 8.30 3.81
N GLU A 139 21.31 8.11 5.14
CA GLU A 139 21.20 6.78 5.75
C GLU A 139 19.75 6.29 5.71
N VAL A 140 19.51 5.13 5.11
CA VAL A 140 18.19 4.48 5.09
C VAL A 140 18.13 3.40 6.18
N VAL A 141 17.15 3.51 7.08
CA VAL A 141 16.93 2.55 8.18
C VAL A 141 15.64 1.80 7.95
N ASN A 142 15.73 0.47 7.78
CA ASN A 142 14.57 -0.39 7.60
C ASN A 142 14.04 -0.89 8.94
N TYR A 143 12.72 -0.80 9.15
CA TYR A 143 12.01 -1.24 10.36
C TYR A 143 11.06 -2.39 10.05
N PRO A 144 10.90 -3.36 10.96
CA PRO A 144 9.99 -4.49 10.75
C PRO A 144 8.50 -4.09 10.79
N TRP A 145 8.17 -2.97 11.46
CA TRP A 145 6.82 -2.46 11.66
C TRP A 145 6.77 -0.94 11.50
N ALA A 146 5.64 -0.42 11.00
CA ALA A 146 5.42 1.03 10.90
C ALA A 146 5.44 1.73 12.26
N ASP A 147 4.94 1.07 13.31
CA ASP A 147 4.92 1.61 14.68
C ASP A 147 6.33 1.85 15.22
N SER A 148 7.29 0.96 14.89
CA SER A 148 8.69 1.15 15.26
C SER A 148 9.31 2.39 14.60
N ILE A 149 8.85 2.78 13.42
CA ILE A 149 9.27 4.04 12.77
C ILE A 149 8.71 5.24 13.55
N LEU A 150 7.42 5.20 13.95
CA LEU A 150 6.81 6.26 14.74
C LEU A 150 7.56 6.46 16.07
N GLU A 151 7.88 5.37 16.77
CA GLU A 151 8.67 5.41 18.01
C GLU A 151 10.06 6.00 17.81
N ALA A 152 10.79 5.55 16.77
CA ALA A 152 12.12 6.07 16.43
C ALA A 152 12.09 7.56 16.10
N PHE A 153 11.03 8.00 15.40
CA PHE A 153 10.82 9.40 15.07
C PHE A 153 10.55 10.25 16.34
N ILE A 154 9.72 9.76 17.26
CA ILE A 154 9.44 10.40 18.56
C ILE A 154 10.73 10.51 19.40
N ARG A 155 11.62 9.50 19.34
CA ARG A 155 12.93 9.55 20.03
C ARG A 155 13.96 10.46 19.34
N GLY A 156 13.62 11.07 18.21
CA GLY A 156 14.53 11.94 17.44
C GLY A 156 15.63 11.18 16.69
N GLU A 157 15.45 9.90 16.44
CA GLU A 157 16.41 9.05 15.71
C GLU A 157 16.29 9.19 14.19
N LEU A 158 15.17 9.76 13.70
CA LEU A 158 14.85 9.94 12.30
C LEU A 158 14.47 11.39 12.00
N SER A 159 14.86 11.88 10.83
CA SER A 159 14.49 13.21 10.33
C SER A 159 13.35 13.17 9.32
N GLY A 160 13.09 12.00 8.71
CA GLY A 160 12.01 11.79 7.78
C GLY A 160 11.73 10.31 7.57
N THR A 161 10.64 10.02 6.85
CA THR A 161 10.23 8.65 6.53
C THR A 161 9.41 8.57 5.26
N PHE A 162 9.62 7.51 4.49
CA PHE A 162 8.71 7.04 3.45
C PHE A 162 7.87 5.92 4.06
N GLY A 163 6.57 6.13 4.17
CA GLY A 163 5.71 5.18 4.88
C GLY A 163 4.26 5.22 4.43
N THR A 164 3.42 4.51 5.18
CA THR A 164 2.00 4.41 4.90
C THR A 164 1.24 5.71 5.24
N PRO A 165 0.04 5.93 4.68
CA PRO A 165 -0.85 7.02 5.10
C PRO A 165 -1.11 7.04 6.61
N ALA A 166 -1.32 5.88 7.24
CA ALA A 166 -1.52 5.78 8.68
C ALA A 166 -0.29 6.24 9.48
N LEU A 167 0.92 5.88 9.04
CA LEU A 167 2.16 6.38 9.66
C LEU A 167 2.26 7.89 9.54
N ALA A 168 1.96 8.47 8.38
CA ALA A 168 2.00 9.92 8.19
C ALA A 168 1.02 10.66 9.11
N VAL A 169 -0.20 10.13 9.31
CA VAL A 169 -1.18 10.67 10.28
C VAL A 169 -0.64 10.55 11.71
N GLY A 170 -0.08 9.39 12.07
CA GLY A 170 0.52 9.19 13.40
C GLY A 170 1.67 10.16 13.68
N LEU A 171 2.58 10.32 12.73
CA LEU A 171 3.70 11.27 12.84
C LEU A 171 3.23 12.71 13.00
N ARG A 172 2.20 13.12 12.25
CA ARG A 172 1.63 14.47 12.38
C ARG A 172 0.99 14.70 13.74
N ARG A 173 0.31 13.68 14.29
CA ARG A 173 -0.38 13.81 15.59
C ARG A 173 0.57 13.71 16.78
N PHE A 174 1.58 12.86 16.71
CA PHE A 174 2.36 12.46 17.88
C PHE A 174 3.84 12.84 17.83
N ALA A 175 4.40 13.16 16.65
CA ALA A 175 5.85 13.31 16.46
C ALA A 175 6.28 14.67 15.86
N ARG A 176 5.41 15.67 15.84
CA ARG A 176 5.70 17.01 15.28
C ARG A 176 6.28 16.95 13.87
N ALA A 177 5.75 16.07 13.04
CA ALA A 177 6.09 15.93 11.64
C ALA A 177 4.98 16.43 10.72
N ASP A 178 5.34 16.70 9.48
CA ASP A 178 4.40 17.08 8.41
C ASP A 178 4.64 16.21 7.17
N VAL A 179 3.63 16.11 6.31
CA VAL A 179 3.81 15.59 4.96
C VAL A 179 4.63 16.61 4.16
N VAL A 180 5.80 16.19 3.69
CA VAL A 180 6.70 17.06 2.91
C VAL A 180 6.55 16.82 1.40
N CYS A 181 6.07 15.64 0.99
CA CYS A 181 5.72 15.36 -0.40
C CYS A 181 4.43 14.56 -0.47
N PRO A 182 3.42 15.02 -1.24
CA PRO A 182 2.19 14.27 -1.43
C PRO A 182 2.43 12.97 -2.24
N PRO A 183 1.63 11.92 -2.00
CA PRO A 183 1.85 10.59 -2.58
C PRO A 183 1.91 10.57 -4.11
N ASP A 184 1.07 11.37 -4.79
CA ASP A 184 0.97 11.46 -6.24
C ASP A 184 2.22 12.08 -6.89
N ARG A 185 3.12 12.71 -6.10
CA ARG A 185 4.37 13.32 -6.58
C ARG A 185 5.59 12.43 -6.38
N LEU A 186 5.51 11.48 -5.48
CA LEU A 186 6.59 10.50 -5.26
C LEU A 186 6.66 9.47 -6.39
N TRP A 187 5.54 8.84 -6.67
CA TRP A 187 5.41 7.82 -7.72
C TRP A 187 3.96 7.79 -8.22
N PRO A 188 3.64 8.55 -9.27
CA PRO A 188 2.27 8.63 -9.78
C PRO A 188 1.69 7.27 -10.17
N ASP A 189 0.43 7.06 -9.83
CA ASP A 189 -0.34 5.83 -10.09
C ASP A 189 0.30 4.55 -9.48
N ASN A 190 1.18 4.68 -8.46
CA ASN A 190 1.79 3.49 -7.88
C ASN A 190 0.77 2.61 -7.18
N PRO A 191 0.79 1.28 -7.44
CA PRO A 191 -0.05 0.32 -6.76
C PRO A 191 0.41 0.15 -5.31
N SER A 192 -0.36 0.70 -4.38
CA SER A 192 -0.07 0.61 -2.94
C SER A 192 -0.21 -0.81 -2.43
N TYR A 193 -1.30 -1.47 -2.82
CA TYR A 193 -1.49 -2.90 -2.65
C TYR A 193 -2.42 -3.45 -3.74
N GLY A 194 -2.32 -4.76 -3.94
CA GLY A 194 -3.26 -5.54 -4.73
C GLY A 194 -3.63 -6.83 -4.00
N ILE A 195 -4.56 -7.57 -4.61
CA ILE A 195 -4.90 -8.93 -4.21
C ILE A 195 -4.03 -9.88 -5.02
N VAL A 196 -3.13 -10.57 -4.33
CA VAL A 196 -2.26 -11.59 -4.91
C VAL A 196 -2.75 -12.96 -4.46
N VAL A 197 -2.79 -13.91 -5.39
CA VAL A 197 -3.26 -15.28 -5.14
C VAL A 197 -2.21 -16.30 -5.58
N SER A 198 -2.21 -17.48 -4.96
CA SER A 198 -1.50 -18.62 -5.55
C SER A 198 -2.23 -19.07 -6.81
N ARG A 199 -1.47 -19.38 -7.89
CA ARG A 199 -2.08 -19.81 -9.15
C ARG A 199 -2.77 -21.18 -9.02
N SER A 200 -2.34 -22.03 -8.09
CA SER A 200 -3.03 -23.29 -7.77
C SER A 200 -4.42 -23.01 -7.19
N PHE A 201 -4.52 -22.16 -6.16
CA PHE A 201 -5.80 -21.77 -5.59
C PHE A 201 -6.74 -21.15 -6.65
N MET A 202 -6.24 -20.27 -7.49
CA MET A 202 -7.03 -19.65 -8.54
C MET A 202 -7.61 -20.69 -9.53
N ARG A 203 -6.83 -21.71 -9.90
CA ARG A 203 -7.29 -22.78 -10.79
C ARG A 203 -8.30 -23.74 -10.14
N GLU A 204 -8.08 -24.09 -8.88
CA GLU A 204 -8.85 -25.11 -8.18
C GLU A 204 -10.12 -24.55 -7.53
N HIS A 205 -10.15 -23.24 -7.25
CA HIS A 205 -11.21 -22.59 -6.47
C HIS A 205 -11.70 -21.28 -7.09
N ALA A 206 -11.90 -21.25 -8.42
CA ALA A 206 -12.28 -20.06 -9.18
C ALA A 206 -13.57 -19.40 -8.64
N ASP A 207 -14.60 -20.19 -8.27
CA ASP A 207 -15.84 -19.68 -7.71
C ASP A 207 -15.64 -18.98 -6.35
N LEU A 208 -14.72 -19.50 -5.54
CA LEU A 208 -14.40 -18.89 -4.25
C LEU A 208 -13.61 -17.60 -4.43
N LEU A 209 -12.69 -17.58 -5.38
CA LEU A 209 -11.97 -16.36 -5.76
C LEU A 209 -12.95 -15.29 -6.26
N THR A 210 -13.91 -15.64 -7.12
CA THR A 210 -14.93 -14.71 -7.61
C THR A 210 -15.71 -14.08 -6.46
N ARG A 211 -16.22 -14.88 -5.52
CA ARG A 211 -16.91 -14.37 -4.32
C ARG A 211 -16.05 -13.45 -3.46
N PHE A 212 -14.77 -13.82 -3.30
CA PHE A 212 -13.83 -12.95 -2.59
C PHE A 212 -13.67 -11.60 -3.31
N LEU A 213 -13.53 -11.59 -4.64
CA LEU A 213 -13.37 -10.38 -5.44
C LEU A 213 -14.64 -9.51 -5.40
N GLU A 214 -15.84 -10.09 -5.40
CA GLU A 214 -17.10 -9.37 -5.20
C GLU A 214 -17.16 -8.68 -3.83
N ALA A 215 -16.76 -9.37 -2.78
CA ALA A 215 -16.65 -8.80 -1.44
C ALA A 215 -15.61 -7.69 -1.37
N HIS A 216 -14.45 -7.90 -2.00
CA HIS A 216 -13.38 -6.90 -2.10
C HIS A 216 -13.84 -5.65 -2.84
N GLU A 217 -14.53 -5.78 -3.99
CA GLU A 217 -15.06 -4.62 -4.73
C GLU A 217 -16.15 -3.90 -3.92
N SER A 218 -17.01 -4.63 -3.22
CA SER A 218 -17.99 -4.04 -2.30
C SER A 218 -17.31 -3.21 -1.20
N ALA A 219 -16.19 -3.70 -0.66
CA ALA A 219 -15.40 -2.99 0.33
C ALA A 219 -14.69 -1.75 -0.26
N THR A 220 -14.10 -1.85 -1.46
CA THR A 220 -13.52 -0.67 -2.14
C THR A 220 -14.59 0.38 -2.45
N ALA A 221 -15.77 -0.05 -2.89
CA ALA A 221 -16.91 0.83 -3.13
C ALA A 221 -17.38 1.54 -1.85
N PHE A 222 -17.38 0.85 -0.72
CA PHE A 222 -17.74 1.43 0.58
C PHE A 222 -16.75 2.52 1.00
N LEU A 223 -15.44 2.27 0.89
CA LEU A 223 -14.41 3.28 1.16
C LEU A 223 -14.55 4.53 0.28
N ARG A 224 -14.93 4.35 -1.00
CA ARG A 224 -15.10 5.48 -1.94
C ARG A 224 -16.36 6.28 -1.68
N LYS A 225 -17.49 5.61 -1.42
CA LYS A 225 -18.82 6.24 -1.38
C LYS A 225 -19.12 6.91 -0.05
N ASP A 226 -18.63 6.33 1.05
CA ASP A 226 -18.90 6.82 2.40
C ASP A 226 -17.67 6.61 3.32
N PRO A 227 -16.59 7.38 3.08
CA PRO A 227 -15.36 7.26 3.86
C PRO A 227 -15.55 7.54 5.35
N GLN A 228 -16.55 8.36 5.73
CA GLN A 228 -16.87 8.64 7.12
C GLN A 228 -17.41 7.39 7.83
N ARG A 229 -18.42 6.72 7.25
CA ARG A 229 -18.95 5.47 7.82
C ARG A 229 -17.92 4.34 7.75
N ALA A 230 -17.09 4.31 6.71
CA ALA A 230 -16.00 3.35 6.63
C ALA A 230 -14.97 3.57 7.74
N ALA A 231 -14.60 4.82 8.02
CA ALA A 231 -13.69 5.17 9.11
C ALA A 231 -14.25 4.78 10.47
N GLN A 232 -15.53 5.06 10.74
CA GLN A 232 -16.21 4.63 11.95
C GLN A 232 -16.17 3.10 12.10
N ALA A 233 -16.56 2.37 11.05
CA ALA A 233 -16.59 0.90 11.07
C ALA A 233 -15.19 0.28 11.29
N ILE A 234 -14.14 0.85 10.69
CA ILE A 234 -12.76 0.42 10.90
C ILE A 234 -12.31 0.72 12.34
N SER A 235 -12.60 1.91 12.87
CA SER A 235 -12.30 2.28 14.25
C SER A 235 -12.98 1.34 15.24
N ASP A 236 -14.26 1.02 15.02
CA ASP A 236 -15.03 0.09 15.87
C ASP A 236 -14.46 -1.35 15.82
N CYS A 237 -13.93 -1.75 14.67
CA CYS A 237 -13.32 -3.08 14.49
C CYS A 237 -11.96 -3.18 15.19
N VAL A 238 -11.05 -2.22 14.98
CA VAL A 238 -9.67 -2.29 15.47
C VAL A 238 -9.50 -1.80 16.92
N LYS A 239 -10.34 -0.87 17.39
CA LYS A 239 -10.43 -0.33 18.78
C LYS A 239 -9.16 0.30 19.34
N VAL A 240 -8.14 0.52 18.55
CA VAL A 240 -6.85 1.11 18.97
C VAL A 240 -6.62 2.51 18.39
N VAL A 241 -7.45 2.95 17.46
CA VAL A 241 -7.42 4.28 16.84
C VAL A 241 -8.82 4.85 16.76
N ASP A 242 -8.94 6.17 16.85
CA ASP A 242 -10.23 6.86 16.71
C ASP A 242 -10.67 7.00 15.24
N GLU A 243 -11.97 7.27 15.04
CA GLU A 243 -12.57 7.49 13.73
C GLU A 243 -11.83 8.58 12.94
N SER A 244 -11.45 9.67 13.59
CA SER A 244 -10.79 10.78 12.92
C SER A 244 -9.40 10.40 12.40
N PHE A 245 -8.67 9.54 13.12
CA PHE A 245 -7.40 8.98 12.65
C PHE A 245 -7.58 8.15 11.38
N VAL A 246 -8.57 7.26 11.39
CA VAL A 246 -8.87 6.42 10.24
C VAL A 246 -9.32 7.25 9.05
N LEU A 247 -10.22 8.22 9.25
CA LEU A 247 -10.70 9.10 8.19
C LEU A 247 -9.55 9.90 7.55
N GLU A 248 -8.67 10.49 8.36
CA GLU A 248 -7.49 11.19 7.86
C GLU A 248 -6.58 10.25 7.04
N THR A 249 -6.42 9.01 7.49
CA THR A 249 -5.66 7.97 6.77
C THR A 249 -6.29 7.66 5.42
N LEU A 250 -7.60 7.44 5.36
CA LEU A 250 -8.33 7.16 4.11
C LEU A 250 -8.25 8.33 3.12
N LEU A 251 -8.30 9.56 3.62
CA LEU A 251 -8.29 10.79 2.82
C LEU A 251 -6.89 11.20 2.35
N MET A 252 -5.82 10.65 2.91
CA MET A 252 -4.44 10.97 2.52
C MET A 252 -4.15 10.61 1.06
N SER A 253 -4.66 9.46 0.58
CA SER A 253 -4.67 9.05 -0.81
C SER A 253 -5.93 8.22 -1.10
N PRO A 254 -7.06 8.86 -1.39
CA PRO A 254 -8.36 8.20 -1.45
C PRO A 254 -8.62 7.51 -2.80
N LYS A 255 -7.63 6.83 -3.37
CA LYS A 255 -7.67 6.15 -4.66
C LYS A 255 -7.92 4.64 -4.48
N TYR A 256 -9.19 4.26 -4.34
CA TYR A 256 -9.63 2.87 -4.11
C TYR A 256 -10.37 2.30 -5.31
N CYS A 257 -9.96 1.13 -5.82
CA CYS A 257 -10.63 0.38 -6.87
C CYS A 257 -10.09 -1.06 -6.93
N GLY A 258 -10.95 -2.05 -7.17
CA GLY A 258 -10.50 -3.43 -7.38
C GLY A 258 -9.89 -3.65 -8.78
N ARG A 259 -10.16 -2.80 -9.75
CA ARG A 259 -9.71 -2.98 -11.12
C ARG A 259 -8.20 -2.75 -11.29
N ILE A 260 -7.55 -3.60 -12.07
CA ILE A 260 -6.18 -3.39 -12.56
C ILE A 260 -6.26 -2.58 -13.86
N THR A 261 -6.00 -1.28 -13.77
CA THR A 261 -6.06 -0.37 -14.92
C THR A 261 -4.75 -0.34 -15.71
N PRO A 262 -4.74 0.16 -16.96
CA PRO A 262 -3.49 0.38 -17.69
C PRO A 262 -2.48 1.27 -16.95
N ALA A 263 -2.95 2.28 -16.19
CA ALA A 263 -2.09 3.11 -15.37
C ALA A 263 -1.45 2.31 -14.21
N TYR A 264 -2.24 1.44 -13.56
CA TYR A 264 -1.76 0.52 -12.53
C TYR A 264 -0.66 -0.40 -13.07
N ILE A 265 -0.90 -1.03 -14.23
CA ILE A 265 0.08 -1.89 -14.90
C ILE A 265 1.35 -1.10 -15.27
N SER A 266 1.19 0.04 -15.95
CA SER A 266 2.32 0.87 -16.38
C SER A 266 3.18 1.33 -15.21
N SER A 267 2.56 1.73 -14.10
CA SER A 267 3.29 2.13 -12.89
C SER A 267 3.99 0.93 -12.22
N THR A 268 3.37 -0.26 -12.25
CA THR A 268 4.02 -1.50 -11.78
C THR A 268 5.24 -1.84 -12.63
N MET A 269 5.17 -1.68 -13.96
CA MET A 269 6.32 -1.98 -14.83
C MET A 269 7.51 -1.05 -14.57
N LYS A 270 7.26 0.21 -14.18
CA LYS A 270 8.33 1.10 -13.69
C LYS A 270 8.97 0.57 -12.40
N PHE A 271 8.20 -0.06 -11.49
CA PHE A 271 8.80 -0.76 -10.34
C PHE A 271 9.69 -1.91 -10.80
N VAL A 272 9.26 -2.73 -11.75
CA VAL A 272 10.08 -3.83 -12.28
C VAL A 272 11.43 -3.30 -12.79
N GLU A 273 11.42 -2.26 -13.62
CA GLU A 273 12.65 -1.62 -14.14
C GLU A 273 13.55 -1.09 -12.99
N ALA A 274 12.97 -0.35 -12.06
CA ALA A 274 13.70 0.16 -10.90
C ALA A 274 14.27 -0.97 -10.04
N MET A 275 13.48 -2.03 -9.79
CA MET A 275 13.89 -3.16 -8.96
C MET A 275 15.03 -3.98 -9.58
N VAL A 276 15.07 -4.13 -10.92
CA VAL A 276 16.22 -4.72 -11.63
C VAL A 276 17.45 -3.84 -11.44
N ARG A 277 17.34 -2.52 -11.73
CA ARG A 277 18.45 -1.58 -11.59
C ARG A 277 19.00 -1.52 -10.17
N LEU A 278 18.13 -1.60 -9.18
CA LEU A 278 18.46 -1.56 -7.75
C LEU A 278 18.92 -2.92 -7.18
N GLY A 279 18.82 -3.99 -7.96
CA GLY A 279 19.25 -5.33 -7.55
C GLY A 279 18.27 -6.07 -6.62
N TYR A 280 16.99 -5.68 -6.56
CA TYR A 280 15.94 -6.40 -5.82
C TYR A 280 15.50 -7.67 -6.53
N ILE A 281 15.51 -7.68 -7.87
CA ILE A 281 15.18 -8.81 -8.74
C ILE A 281 16.23 -8.97 -9.83
N LYS A 282 16.29 -10.17 -10.42
CA LYS A 282 17.32 -10.55 -11.40
C LYS A 282 16.87 -10.36 -12.84
N LYS A 283 15.56 -10.49 -13.12
CA LYS A 283 15.00 -10.45 -14.48
C LYS A 283 13.87 -9.43 -14.56
N VAL A 284 13.67 -8.87 -15.76
CA VAL A 284 12.49 -8.07 -16.08
C VAL A 284 11.32 -9.02 -16.29
N LEU A 285 10.34 -8.98 -15.38
CA LEU A 285 9.07 -9.68 -15.52
C LEU A 285 8.15 -8.91 -16.46
N ASN A 286 7.40 -9.59 -17.32
CA ASN A 286 6.39 -8.96 -18.16
C ASN A 286 5.01 -8.88 -17.45
N PRO A 287 4.06 -8.06 -17.94
CA PRO A 287 2.76 -7.91 -17.29
C PRO A 287 2.00 -9.23 -17.08
N ASN A 288 2.07 -10.18 -18.02
CA ASN A 288 1.34 -11.46 -17.92
C ASN A 288 1.95 -12.41 -16.89
N GLU A 289 3.23 -12.22 -16.53
CA GLU A 289 3.84 -12.97 -15.41
C GLU A 289 3.35 -12.44 -14.06
N ILE A 290 2.99 -11.13 -13.97
CA ILE A 290 2.60 -10.45 -12.75
C ILE A 290 1.08 -10.50 -12.55
N PHE A 291 0.30 -10.27 -13.61
CA PHE A 291 -1.15 -10.05 -13.55
C PHE A 291 -1.95 -11.14 -14.24
N ASP A 292 -3.10 -11.45 -13.65
CA ASP A 292 -4.24 -12.07 -14.32
C ASP A 292 -5.48 -11.18 -14.04
N ILE A 293 -5.87 -10.37 -15.03
CA ILE A 293 -6.97 -9.41 -14.88
C ILE A 293 -8.35 -10.03 -15.07
N GLY A 294 -8.43 -11.22 -15.67
CA GLY A 294 -9.70 -11.88 -16.03
C GLY A 294 -10.67 -12.05 -14.87
N PRO A 295 -10.26 -12.54 -13.70
CA PRO A 295 -11.16 -12.70 -12.57
C PRO A 295 -11.81 -11.39 -12.10
N MET A 296 -11.04 -10.29 -12.04
CA MET A 296 -11.58 -9.02 -11.58
C MET A 296 -12.44 -8.32 -12.65
N ASP A 297 -12.11 -8.47 -13.93
CA ASP A 297 -12.91 -7.91 -15.03
C ASP A 297 -14.33 -8.53 -15.12
N GLN A 298 -14.51 -9.75 -14.60
CA GLN A 298 -15.84 -10.38 -14.49
C GLN A 298 -16.68 -9.79 -13.37
N VAL A 299 -16.08 -9.28 -12.33
CA VAL A 299 -16.75 -8.76 -11.13
C VAL A 299 -16.94 -7.24 -11.21
N HIS A 300 -15.93 -6.54 -11.69
CA HIS A 300 -15.89 -5.08 -11.69
C HIS A 300 -16.62 -4.51 -12.90
N GLY A 301 -17.60 -3.64 -12.65
CA GLY A 301 -18.27 -2.89 -13.71
C GLY A 301 -17.33 -1.96 -14.50
N PRO A 302 -17.80 -1.40 -15.62
CA PRO A 302 -16.99 -0.50 -16.44
C PRO A 302 -16.61 0.77 -15.67
N GLY A 303 -15.38 1.25 -15.87
CA GLY A 303 -14.89 2.51 -15.32
C GLY A 303 -13.55 2.40 -14.60
N ASP A 304 -12.92 3.55 -14.39
CA ASP A 304 -11.71 3.73 -13.57
C ASP A 304 -12.10 4.54 -12.33
N HIS A 305 -12.24 3.86 -11.19
CA HIS A 305 -12.68 4.50 -9.97
C HIS A 305 -11.54 5.19 -9.20
N TYR A 306 -10.27 4.95 -9.53
CA TYR A 306 -9.15 5.66 -8.90
C TYR A 306 -9.17 7.16 -9.17
N ARG A 307 -9.82 7.59 -10.27
CA ARG A 307 -9.91 8.99 -10.71
C ARG A 307 -11.23 9.68 -10.37
N ASN A 308 -12.27 8.93 -9.96
CA ASN A 308 -13.61 9.44 -9.70
C ASN A 308 -13.79 10.00 -8.28
N MET A 309 -13.04 11.06 -7.96
CA MET A 309 -13.03 11.69 -6.63
C MET A 309 -13.84 13.00 -6.55
N ILE A 310 -14.80 13.20 -7.44
CA ILE A 310 -15.48 14.49 -7.64
C ILE A 310 -16.26 14.98 -6.40
N ASN A 311 -16.60 14.12 -5.44
CA ASN A 311 -17.37 14.53 -4.27
C ASN A 311 -16.56 14.76 -2.98
N MET A 312 -15.25 14.49 -2.96
CA MET A 312 -14.43 14.66 -1.74
C MET A 312 -13.83 16.06 -1.59
N CYS A 313 -13.85 16.91 -2.62
CA CYS A 313 -13.41 18.31 -2.54
C CYS A 313 -14.19 19.17 -1.53
N ARG A 314 -15.33 18.69 -1.02
CA ARG A 314 -16.10 19.40 0.02
C ARG A 314 -15.56 19.20 1.44
N ILE A 315 -14.63 18.26 1.66
CA ILE A 315 -14.04 17.95 2.98
C ILE A 315 -12.63 18.54 3.13
N GLN A 316 -12.12 19.23 2.13
CA GLN A 316 -10.76 19.78 2.06
C GLN A 316 -10.35 20.96 2.97
N PRO A 317 -11.11 21.48 3.95
CA PRO A 317 -10.54 22.46 4.89
C PRO A 317 -9.44 21.89 5.79
N LEU A 318 -9.34 20.55 5.92
CA LEU A 318 -8.37 19.87 6.81
C LEU A 318 -6.96 19.73 6.21
N PHE A 319 -6.80 19.94 4.90
CA PHE A 319 -5.55 19.75 4.17
C PHE A 319 -5.10 20.98 3.38
N ARG A 320 -5.34 22.20 3.87
CA ARG A 320 -4.66 23.36 3.30
C ARG A 320 -3.16 23.23 3.64
N LEU A 321 -2.44 22.75 2.61
CA LEU A 321 -0.97 22.80 2.51
C LEU A 321 -0.48 24.25 2.53
#